data_ce204e50eda2672409660e443f158627
#
_entry.id   ce204e50eda2672409660e443f158627
#
_cell.length_a   1.000
_cell.length_b   1.000
_cell.length_c   1.000
_cell.angle_alpha   90.00
_cell.angle_beta   90.00
_cell.angle_gamma   90.00
#
_symmetry.space_group_name_H-M   'P 1'
#
loop_
_entity.id
_entity.type
_entity.pdbx_description
1 polymer ?
#
loop_
_entity_poly.entity_id
_entity_poly.type
_entity_poly.pdbx_seq_one_letter_code
_entity_poly.pdbx_strand_id
1 'polypeptide(L)'
;PVSARSGDNTDELIKVILKYLPYGPQFYDEDTVTDQPERQIVAELIREKALHCLNEEIPHGIAVAIDRMKAERRVMHIDATIICERDSHKGIIIGKQGSMLKKIGSTARYEIERLLGCKVNLKLWVKVQKNWRDSDYLMKNFGYREDE
;
A
#
# COMPACT_ATOMS: atom_id res chain seq x y z
N PRO A 1 27.06 5.55 -9.06
CA PRO A 1 26.00 5.97 -8.15
C PRO A 1 24.71 6.22 -8.91
N VAL A 2 23.57 5.87 -8.32
CA VAL A 2 22.22 6.00 -8.92
C VAL A 2 21.32 6.75 -7.93
N SER A 3 20.47 7.62 -8.41
CA SER A 3 19.46 8.30 -7.61
C SER A 3 18.06 8.07 -8.19
N ALA A 4 17.27 7.25 -7.52
CA ALA A 4 15.88 7.04 -7.92
C ALA A 4 15.03 8.32 -7.78
N ARG A 5 15.40 9.23 -6.88
CA ARG A 5 14.69 10.49 -6.65
C ARG A 5 14.83 11.50 -7.78
N SER A 6 16.05 11.64 -8.32
CA SER A 6 16.36 12.60 -9.43
C SER A 6 16.36 11.94 -10.80
N GLY A 7 16.35 10.60 -10.87
CA GLY A 7 16.52 9.85 -12.11
C GLY A 7 17.97 9.70 -12.59
N ASP A 8 18.93 10.24 -11.82
CA ASP A 8 20.34 10.21 -12.25
C ASP A 8 20.85 8.77 -12.39
N ASN A 9 21.44 8.47 -13.54
CA ASN A 9 22.00 7.17 -13.92
C ASN A 9 21.02 5.99 -13.88
N THR A 10 19.70 6.21 -13.87
CA THR A 10 18.72 5.13 -13.92
C THR A 10 18.77 4.38 -15.26
N ASP A 11 18.93 5.09 -16.38
CA ASP A 11 19.06 4.47 -17.70
C ASP A 11 20.32 3.62 -17.82
N GLU A 12 21.42 4.06 -17.23
CA GLU A 12 22.66 3.29 -17.21
C GLU A 12 22.54 2.05 -16.35
N LEU A 13 21.83 2.15 -15.21
CA LEU A 13 21.50 0.99 -14.38
C LEU A 13 20.71 -0.06 -15.18
N ILE A 14 19.66 0.35 -15.91
CA ILE A 14 18.86 -0.54 -16.75
C ILE A 14 19.75 -1.24 -17.79
N LYS A 15 20.61 -0.50 -18.50
CA LYS A 15 21.55 -1.09 -19.48
C LYS A 15 22.48 -2.11 -18.85
N VAL A 16 22.94 -1.85 -17.63
CA VAL A 16 23.81 -2.80 -16.89
C VAL A 16 23.03 -4.04 -16.51
N ILE A 17 21.82 -3.90 -15.97
CA ILE A 17 20.96 -5.03 -15.60
C ILE A 17 20.68 -5.92 -16.82
N LEU A 18 20.31 -5.34 -17.97
CA LEU A 18 20.04 -6.09 -19.20
C LEU A 18 21.22 -6.94 -19.69
N LYS A 19 22.47 -6.55 -19.40
CA LYS A 19 23.67 -7.35 -19.75
C LYS A 19 23.81 -8.63 -18.90
N TYR A 20 23.23 -8.64 -17.71
CA TYR A 20 23.32 -9.77 -16.78
C TYR A 20 22.09 -10.68 -16.82
N LEU A 21 20.99 -10.26 -17.47
CA LEU A 21 19.81 -11.08 -17.61
C LEU A 21 20.03 -12.18 -18.66
N PRO A 22 19.75 -13.45 -18.32
CA PRO A 22 19.78 -14.53 -19.30
C PRO A 22 18.64 -14.39 -20.31
N TYR A 23 18.83 -14.89 -21.51
CA TYR A 23 17.74 -15.08 -22.46
C TYR A 23 16.81 -16.17 -21.94
N GLY A 24 15.51 -15.90 -21.95
CA GLY A 24 14.48 -16.83 -21.45
C GLY A 24 13.13 -16.57 -22.10
N PRO A 25 12.13 -17.43 -21.82
CA PRO A 25 10.76 -17.20 -22.26
C PRO A 25 10.20 -15.96 -21.56
N GLN A 26 9.27 -15.31 -22.23
CA GLN A 26 8.50 -14.23 -21.63
C GLN A 26 7.55 -14.82 -20.56
N PHE A 27 7.72 -14.42 -19.29
CA PHE A 27 6.93 -14.92 -18.16
C PHE A 27 5.65 -14.09 -17.93
N TYR A 28 5.65 -12.84 -18.38
CA TYR A 28 4.53 -11.91 -18.23
C TYR A 28 4.18 -11.31 -19.60
N ASP A 29 2.90 -11.04 -19.83
CA ASP A 29 2.45 -10.34 -21.02
C ASP A 29 2.99 -8.90 -21.05
N GLU A 30 3.11 -8.29 -22.25
CA GLU A 30 3.66 -6.94 -22.42
C GLU A 30 2.87 -5.87 -21.66
N ASP A 31 1.57 -6.09 -21.44
CA ASP A 31 0.67 -5.19 -20.71
C ASP A 31 0.66 -5.45 -19.19
N THR A 32 1.38 -6.46 -18.69
CA THR A 32 1.44 -6.79 -17.27
C THR A 32 2.34 -5.81 -16.54
N VAL A 33 1.75 -4.90 -15.78
CA VAL A 33 2.47 -3.89 -14.99
C VAL A 33 3.00 -4.48 -13.67
N THR A 34 2.28 -5.45 -13.10
CA THR A 34 2.63 -6.11 -11.83
C THR A 34 1.92 -7.46 -11.72
N ASP A 35 2.52 -8.40 -11.02
CA ASP A 35 1.94 -9.70 -10.64
C ASP A 35 1.18 -9.64 -9.30
N GLN A 36 1.25 -8.49 -8.61
CA GLN A 36 0.58 -8.31 -7.34
C GLN A 36 -0.94 -8.18 -7.52
N PRO A 37 -1.77 -8.87 -6.70
CA PRO A 37 -3.21 -8.68 -6.72
C PRO A 37 -3.60 -7.22 -6.49
N GLU A 38 -4.59 -6.71 -7.24
CA GLU A 38 -5.10 -5.33 -7.09
C GLU A 38 -5.36 -4.95 -5.63
N ARG A 39 -5.85 -5.90 -4.85
CA ARG A 39 -6.12 -5.75 -3.42
C ARG A 39 -4.87 -5.39 -2.62
N GLN A 40 -3.73 -5.96 -2.95
CA GLN A 40 -2.46 -5.70 -2.29
C GLN A 40 -1.90 -4.33 -2.68
N ILE A 41 -2.01 -3.96 -3.95
CA ILE A 41 -1.62 -2.63 -4.44
C ILE A 41 -2.45 -1.55 -3.76
N VAL A 42 -3.76 -1.76 -3.62
CA VAL A 42 -4.66 -0.85 -2.90
C VAL A 42 -4.27 -0.71 -1.43
N ALA A 43 -3.93 -1.80 -0.75
CA ALA A 43 -3.45 -1.77 0.64
C ALA A 43 -2.17 -0.93 0.77
N GLU A 44 -1.19 -1.13 -0.14
CA GLU A 44 0.05 -0.37 -0.15
C GLU A 44 -0.16 1.11 -0.47
N LEU A 45 -1.07 1.48 -1.38
CA LEU A 45 -1.43 2.88 -1.62
C LEU A 45 -2.00 3.54 -0.36
N ILE A 46 -2.90 2.86 0.36
CA ILE A 46 -3.43 3.39 1.62
C ILE A 46 -2.31 3.56 2.66
N ARG A 47 -1.41 2.56 2.77
CA ARG A 47 -0.28 2.61 3.68
C ARG A 47 0.69 3.74 3.35
N GLU A 48 1.02 3.92 2.09
CA GLU A 48 1.87 5.03 1.61
C GLU A 48 1.28 6.40 1.99
N LYS A 49 -0.03 6.61 1.72
CA LYS A 49 -0.67 7.88 2.05
C LYS A 49 -0.77 8.11 3.57
N ALA A 50 -0.98 7.02 4.34
CA ALA A 50 -0.92 7.11 5.79
C ALA A 50 0.48 7.54 6.27
N LEU A 51 1.55 6.92 5.79
CA LEU A 51 2.92 7.29 6.14
C LEU A 51 3.24 8.74 5.78
N HIS A 52 2.89 9.17 4.57
CA HIS A 52 3.08 10.57 4.14
C HIS A 52 2.32 11.58 5.01
N CYS A 53 1.11 11.24 5.45
CA CYS A 53 0.31 12.13 6.28
C CYS A 53 0.77 12.18 7.73
N LEU A 54 1.35 11.08 8.23
CA LEU A 54 1.75 10.94 9.64
C LEU A 54 3.14 11.51 9.90
N ASN A 55 3.87 11.91 8.84
CA ASN A 55 5.24 12.39 8.95
C ASN A 55 6.05 11.56 9.96
N GLU A 56 7.10 11.46 10.26
CA GLU A 56 7.95 10.65 11.13
C GLU A 56 7.38 10.22 12.51
N GLU A 57 6.14 10.59 12.86
CA GLU A 57 5.56 10.25 14.16
C GLU A 57 5.26 8.74 14.33
N ILE A 58 5.02 8.02 13.21
CA ILE A 58 4.79 6.55 13.22
C ILE A 58 5.42 5.91 11.97
N PRO A 59 6.75 6.00 11.78
CA PRO A 59 7.33 5.74 10.47
C PRO A 59 7.27 4.27 10.00
N HIS A 60 7.17 3.29 10.89
CA HIS A 60 7.31 1.87 10.52
C HIS A 60 6.37 0.91 11.23
N GLY A 61 5.37 1.41 11.94
CA GLY A 61 4.52 0.58 12.80
C GLY A 61 3.08 0.43 12.31
N ILE A 62 2.79 0.61 11.01
CA ILE A 62 1.45 0.41 10.46
C ILE A 62 1.43 -0.62 9.35
N ALA A 63 0.35 -1.39 9.32
CA ALA A 63 -0.06 -2.25 8.23
C ALA A 63 -1.46 -1.86 7.76
N VAL A 64 -1.85 -2.31 6.59
CA VAL A 64 -3.21 -2.12 6.06
C VAL A 64 -3.77 -3.45 5.63
N ALA A 65 -4.92 -3.79 6.18
CA ALA A 65 -5.71 -4.94 5.75
C ALA A 65 -6.91 -4.45 4.95
N ILE A 66 -7.15 -5.05 3.79
CA ILE A 66 -8.38 -4.84 3.03
C ILE A 66 -9.42 -5.85 3.53
N ASP A 67 -10.41 -5.39 4.26
CA ASP A 67 -11.46 -6.24 4.82
C ASP A 67 -12.44 -6.65 3.72
N ARG A 68 -12.78 -5.71 2.84
CA ARG A 68 -13.70 -5.92 1.72
C ARG A 68 -13.27 -5.10 0.51
N MET A 69 -13.34 -5.72 -0.67
CA MET A 69 -13.19 -5.03 -1.95
C MET A 69 -14.19 -5.63 -2.94
N LYS A 70 -15.19 -4.86 -3.35
CA LYS A 70 -16.28 -5.32 -4.19
C LYS A 70 -16.75 -4.24 -5.15
N ALA A 71 -16.82 -4.58 -6.43
CA ALA A 71 -17.43 -3.73 -7.43
C ALA A 71 -18.97 -3.87 -7.37
N GLU A 72 -19.66 -2.74 -7.26
CA GLU A 72 -21.12 -2.67 -7.34
C GLU A 72 -21.50 -1.58 -8.35
N ARG A 73 -22.13 -1.98 -9.45
CA ARG A 73 -22.43 -1.10 -10.60
C ARG A 73 -21.16 -0.49 -11.18
N ARG A 74 -20.91 0.81 -10.96
CA ARG A 74 -19.73 1.56 -11.46
C ARG A 74 -18.86 2.11 -10.32
N VAL A 75 -19.03 1.58 -9.12
CA VAL A 75 -18.32 2.03 -7.92
C VAL A 75 -17.65 0.83 -7.27
N MET A 76 -16.36 0.97 -6.98
CA MET A 76 -15.62 0.02 -6.16
C MET A 76 -15.79 0.39 -4.68
N HIS A 77 -16.38 -0.51 -3.91
CA HIS A 77 -16.51 -0.38 -2.46
C HIS A 77 -15.32 -1.05 -1.78
N ILE A 78 -14.56 -0.28 -1.01
CA ILE A 78 -13.37 -0.75 -0.29
C ILE A 78 -13.52 -0.41 1.18
N ASP A 79 -13.47 -1.45 2.00
CA ASP A 79 -13.40 -1.35 3.44
C ASP A 79 -12.00 -1.80 3.86
N ALA A 80 -11.25 -0.94 4.57
CA ALA A 80 -9.88 -1.23 4.97
C ALA A 80 -9.58 -0.79 6.40
N THR A 81 -8.71 -1.54 7.07
CA THR A 81 -8.29 -1.27 8.45
C THR A 81 -6.80 -0.95 8.49
N ILE A 82 -6.46 0.22 9.00
CA ILE A 82 -5.09 0.60 9.36
C ILE A 82 -4.77 -0.01 10.72
N ILE A 83 -3.72 -0.81 10.77
CA ILE A 83 -3.30 -1.54 11.96
C ILE A 83 -2.07 -0.85 12.53
N CYS A 84 -2.09 -0.59 13.84
CA CYS A 84 -0.98 -0.01 14.57
C CYS A 84 -0.71 -0.78 15.87
N GLU A 85 0.46 -0.58 16.50
CA GLU A 85 0.86 -1.36 17.66
C GLU A 85 0.37 -0.80 19.01
N ARG A 86 0.10 0.53 19.08
CA ARG A 86 -0.17 1.23 20.32
C ARG A 86 -1.40 2.11 20.23
N ASP A 87 -2.10 2.30 21.35
CA ASP A 87 -3.24 3.20 21.42
C ASP A 87 -2.88 4.67 21.15
N SER A 88 -1.66 5.09 21.55
CA SER A 88 -1.13 6.41 21.18
C SER A 88 -1.06 6.61 19.67
N HIS A 89 -0.58 5.59 18.94
CA HIS A 89 -0.53 5.62 17.47
C HIS A 89 -1.94 5.72 16.86
N LYS A 90 -2.90 4.97 17.41
CA LYS A 90 -4.31 5.06 16.98
C LYS A 90 -4.85 6.48 17.09
N GLY A 91 -4.57 7.16 18.20
CA GLY A 91 -4.98 8.54 18.41
C GLY A 91 -4.40 9.49 17.34
N ILE A 92 -3.12 9.34 17.01
CA ILE A 92 -2.43 10.12 15.99
C ILE A 92 -3.02 9.86 14.59
N ILE A 93 -3.23 8.58 14.23
CA ILE A 93 -3.79 8.18 12.92
C ILE A 93 -5.21 8.69 12.73
N ILE A 94 -6.03 8.70 13.78
CA ILE A 94 -7.39 9.26 13.73
C ILE A 94 -7.33 10.77 13.65
N GLY A 95 -6.49 11.39 14.47
CA GLY A 95 -6.36 12.82 14.59
C GLY A 95 -7.56 13.48 15.28
N LYS A 96 -7.48 14.81 15.49
CA LYS A 96 -8.55 15.57 16.13
C LYS A 96 -9.84 15.48 15.31
N GLN A 97 -10.90 14.96 15.92
CA GLN A 97 -12.22 14.74 15.28
C GLN A 97 -12.15 13.92 13.97
N GLY A 98 -11.17 13.00 13.84
CA GLY A 98 -11.01 12.18 12.65
C GLY A 98 -10.37 12.88 11.45
N SER A 99 -9.82 14.08 11.62
CA SER A 99 -9.27 14.90 10.54
C SER A 99 -8.11 14.24 9.80
N MET A 100 -7.22 13.57 10.53
CA MET A 100 -6.07 12.89 9.93
C MET A 100 -6.52 11.66 9.12
N LEU A 101 -7.40 10.82 9.67
CA LEU A 101 -7.95 9.66 8.98
C LEU A 101 -8.73 10.06 7.72
N LYS A 102 -9.47 11.17 7.78
CA LYS A 102 -10.17 11.74 6.62
C LYS A 102 -9.19 12.22 5.54
N LYS A 103 -8.08 12.86 5.92
CA LYS A 103 -7.03 13.28 5.00
C LYS A 103 -6.39 12.07 4.31
N ILE A 104 -6.00 11.05 5.07
CA ILE A 104 -5.45 9.78 4.54
C ILE A 104 -6.43 9.16 3.55
N GLY A 105 -7.69 9.02 3.93
CA GLY A 105 -8.72 8.41 3.08
C GLY A 105 -8.97 9.18 1.78
N SER A 106 -8.98 10.52 1.82
CA SER A 106 -9.20 11.32 0.61
C SER A 106 -8.03 11.25 -0.37
N THR A 107 -6.79 11.28 0.12
CA THR A 107 -5.59 11.17 -0.73
C THR A 107 -5.44 9.76 -1.30
N ALA A 108 -5.65 8.72 -0.47
CA ALA A 108 -5.62 7.34 -0.93
C ALA A 108 -6.70 7.06 -1.98
N ARG A 109 -7.93 7.49 -1.76
CA ARG A 109 -9.04 7.33 -2.71
C ARG A 109 -8.71 7.90 -4.09
N TYR A 110 -8.10 9.07 -4.14
CA TYR A 110 -7.74 9.71 -5.41
C TYR A 110 -6.79 8.82 -6.24
N GLU A 111 -5.75 8.27 -5.61
CA GLU A 111 -4.80 7.40 -6.29
C GLU A 111 -5.42 6.03 -6.67
N ILE A 112 -6.27 5.48 -5.80
CA ILE A 112 -6.97 4.23 -6.07
C ILE A 112 -7.96 4.40 -7.24
N GLU A 113 -8.67 5.54 -7.34
CA GLU A 113 -9.54 5.85 -8.49
C GLU A 113 -8.74 5.92 -9.80
N ARG A 114 -7.52 6.45 -9.76
CA ARG A 114 -6.61 6.47 -10.93
C ARG A 114 -6.15 5.08 -11.31
N LEU A 115 -5.79 4.26 -10.33
CA LEU A 115 -5.34 2.87 -10.54
C LEU A 115 -6.45 2.02 -11.16
N LEU A 116 -7.65 2.06 -10.56
CA LEU A 116 -8.76 1.17 -10.94
C LEU A 116 -9.61 1.71 -12.10
N GLY A 117 -9.41 2.97 -12.52
CA GLY A 117 -10.18 3.60 -13.59
C GLY A 117 -11.68 3.77 -13.28
N CYS A 118 -12.09 3.67 -12.01
CA CYS A 118 -13.49 3.76 -11.58
C CYS A 118 -13.66 4.58 -10.30
N LYS A 119 -14.89 4.94 -9.98
CA LYS A 119 -15.21 5.61 -8.71
C LYS A 119 -15.03 4.68 -7.52
N VAL A 120 -14.51 5.22 -6.42
CA VAL A 120 -14.19 4.47 -5.19
C VAL A 120 -14.93 5.03 -4.00
N ASN A 121 -15.62 4.16 -3.27
CA ASN A 121 -16.14 4.41 -1.92
C ASN A 121 -15.22 3.73 -0.92
N LEU A 122 -14.27 4.51 -0.37
CA LEU A 122 -13.29 4.03 0.59
C LEU A 122 -13.74 4.34 2.01
N LYS A 123 -13.80 3.30 2.85
CA LYS A 123 -14.02 3.40 4.29
C LYS A 123 -12.79 2.90 5.02
N LEU A 124 -12.31 3.69 5.99
CA LEU A 124 -11.13 3.38 6.78
C LEU A 124 -11.45 3.25 8.26
N TRP A 125 -10.88 2.23 8.90
CA TRP A 125 -10.87 2.04 10.33
C TRP A 125 -9.43 2.00 10.85
N VAL A 126 -9.28 2.15 12.17
CA VAL A 126 -7.99 2.01 12.85
C VAL A 126 -8.11 1.00 13.99
N LYS A 127 -7.26 -0.02 13.96
CA LYS A 127 -7.20 -1.08 14.97
C LYS A 127 -5.83 -1.13 15.63
N VAL A 128 -5.81 -1.31 16.93
CA VAL A 128 -4.57 -1.64 17.66
C VAL A 128 -4.39 -3.15 17.69
N GLN A 129 -3.24 -3.61 17.22
CA GLN A 129 -2.82 -5.00 17.28
C GLN A 129 -1.38 -5.04 17.79
N LYS A 130 -1.21 -5.35 19.07
CA LYS A 130 0.11 -5.40 19.71
C LYS A 130 0.96 -6.50 19.09
N ASN A 131 2.25 -6.21 18.92
CA ASN A 131 3.27 -7.14 18.42
C ASN A 131 2.91 -7.83 17.09
N TRP A 132 2.13 -7.16 16.23
CA TRP A 132 1.71 -7.76 14.97
C TRP A 132 2.91 -8.10 14.05
N ARG A 133 4.01 -7.37 14.17
CA ARG A 133 5.25 -7.62 13.41
C ARG A 133 6.00 -8.87 13.86
N ASP A 134 5.80 -9.32 15.09
CA ASP A 134 6.43 -10.51 15.64
C ASP A 134 5.61 -11.78 15.39
N SER A 135 4.45 -11.65 14.75
CA SER A 135 3.55 -12.75 14.40
C SER A 135 3.64 -13.09 12.94
N ASP A 136 4.20 -14.24 12.60
CA ASP A 136 4.30 -14.73 11.22
C ASP A 136 2.92 -14.83 10.55
N TYR A 137 1.92 -15.28 11.30
CA TYR A 137 0.53 -15.35 10.84
C TYR A 137 -0.03 -13.96 10.44
N LEU A 138 0.21 -12.93 11.26
CA LEU A 138 -0.27 -11.58 10.96
C LEU A 138 0.54 -10.94 9.83
N MET A 139 1.85 -11.16 9.79
CA MET A 139 2.71 -10.69 8.70
C MET A 139 2.27 -11.25 7.35
N LYS A 140 1.94 -12.54 7.30
CA LYS A 140 1.40 -13.20 6.12
C LYS A 140 0.04 -12.65 5.72
N ASN A 141 -0.89 -12.51 6.67
CA ASN A 141 -2.23 -11.95 6.41
C ASN A 141 -2.21 -10.50 5.91
N PHE A 142 -1.18 -9.74 6.26
CA PHE A 142 -1.01 -8.34 5.80
C PHE A 142 -0.17 -8.23 4.52
N GLY A 143 0.24 -9.35 3.92
CA GLY A 143 0.97 -9.37 2.65
C GLY A 143 2.46 -9.06 2.76
N TYR A 144 3.07 -9.18 3.95
CA TYR A 144 4.51 -8.94 4.16
C TYR A 144 5.36 -10.21 4.06
N ARG A 145 4.75 -11.38 3.95
CA ARG A 145 5.42 -12.67 3.69
C ARG A 145 4.61 -13.47 2.71
N GLU A 146 5.28 -14.09 1.76
CA GLU A 146 4.68 -15.02 0.80
C GLU A 146 4.43 -16.39 1.45
N ASP A 147 3.51 -17.15 0.86
CA ASP A 147 3.33 -18.56 1.16
C ASP A 147 4.51 -19.32 0.55
N GLU A 148 5.33 -19.98 1.36
CA GLU A 148 6.27 -21.00 0.90
C GLU A 148 5.56 -22.23 0.37
#